data_ef81500ba4534bc8d62acbf3d65d08e1
#
_entry.id   ef81500ba4534bc8d62acbf3d65d08e1
#
_cell.length_a   1.000
_cell.length_b   1.000
_cell.length_c   1.000
_cell.angle_alpha   90.00
_cell.angle_beta   90.00
_cell.angle_gamma   90.00
#
_symmetry.space_group_name_H-M   'P 1'
#
loop_
_entity.id
_entity.type
_entity.pdbx_description
1 polymer ?
#
loop_
_entity_poly.entity_id
_entity_poly.type
_entity_poly.pdbx_seq_one_letter_code
_entity_poly.pdbx_strand_id
1 'polypeptide(L)'
;MRATSEALALVRSFEASPEEEKSRELILALLELTEAPFSRDQFHPGHVTCTAVVLHPNGRDFLLMHHHRHRRWLLPGGHVEETDVTSSDTARREAIEETGVRIRGAGAVRLAGMDVHGIPARNGEPFHLHHDLIFVFTAESEVFVVTEEAPQIAWCAMEEVTRYQLPSSIARAAQRALQK
;
A
#
# COMPACT_ATOMS: atom_id res chain seq x y z
N MET A 1 -17.15 -8.14 7.64
CA MET A 1 -18.01 -8.56 6.49
C MET A 1 -18.03 -7.53 5.34
N ARG A 2 -18.29 -6.23 5.57
CA ARG A 2 -18.32 -5.23 4.48
C ARG A 2 -16.95 -5.03 3.80
N ALA A 3 -15.89 -4.86 4.58
CA ALA A 3 -14.53 -4.69 4.07
C ALA A 3 -14.05 -5.90 3.25
N THR A 4 -14.37 -7.12 3.67
CA THR A 4 -14.00 -8.34 2.93
C THR A 4 -14.68 -8.40 1.57
N SER A 5 -15.97 -8.08 1.48
CA SER A 5 -16.72 -8.09 0.21
C SER A 5 -16.22 -7.01 -0.75
N GLU A 6 -15.85 -5.84 -0.23
CA GLU A 6 -15.27 -4.75 -1.02
C GLU A 6 -13.88 -5.14 -1.57
N ALA A 7 -13.00 -5.63 -0.71
CA ALA A 7 -11.66 -6.07 -1.11
C ALA A 7 -11.72 -7.21 -2.13
N LEU A 8 -12.60 -8.20 -1.94
CA LEU A 8 -12.83 -9.27 -2.93
C LEU A 8 -13.25 -8.72 -4.29
N ALA A 9 -14.19 -7.78 -4.31
CA ALA A 9 -14.65 -7.17 -5.57
C ALA A 9 -13.49 -6.42 -6.28
N LEU A 10 -12.70 -5.65 -5.53
CA LEU A 10 -11.54 -4.93 -6.06
C LEU A 10 -10.48 -5.90 -6.63
N VAL A 11 -10.10 -6.92 -5.86
CA VAL A 11 -9.08 -7.89 -6.27
C VAL A 11 -9.53 -8.72 -7.48
N ARG A 12 -10.81 -9.11 -7.53
CA ARG A 12 -11.36 -9.86 -8.68
C ARG A 12 -11.42 -9.02 -9.96
N SER A 13 -11.69 -7.73 -9.84
CA SER A 13 -11.78 -6.82 -11.00
C SER A 13 -10.41 -6.28 -11.45
N PHE A 14 -9.36 -6.48 -10.67
CA PHE A 14 -8.03 -5.98 -11.00
C PHE A 14 -7.38 -6.80 -12.12
N GLU A 15 -6.92 -6.10 -13.16
CA GLU A 15 -6.15 -6.70 -14.25
C GLU A 15 -4.68 -6.85 -13.84
N ALA A 16 -4.37 -8.01 -13.24
CA ALA A 16 -3.02 -8.32 -12.78
C ALA A 16 -2.07 -8.56 -13.95
N SER A 17 -0.83 -8.08 -13.84
CA SER A 17 0.25 -8.52 -14.74
C SER A 17 0.67 -9.95 -14.39
N PRO A 18 1.40 -10.67 -15.29
CA PRO A 18 1.89 -12.02 -14.99
C PRO A 18 2.70 -12.10 -13.68
N GLU A 19 3.41 -11.03 -13.33
CA GLU A 19 4.21 -10.96 -12.09
C GLU A 19 3.35 -10.76 -10.84
N GLU A 20 2.13 -10.24 -10.99
CA GLU A 20 1.18 -9.99 -9.88
C GLU A 20 0.17 -11.12 -9.69
N GLU A 21 0.00 -12.01 -10.68
CA GLU A 21 -1.05 -13.04 -10.67
C GLU A 21 -0.96 -13.95 -9.43
N LYS A 22 0.26 -14.34 -9.05
CA LYS A 22 0.48 -15.13 -7.84
C LYS A 22 0.06 -14.39 -6.57
N SER A 23 0.37 -13.10 -6.47
CA SER A 23 -0.05 -12.27 -5.33
C SER A 23 -1.57 -12.13 -5.30
N ARG A 24 -2.20 -11.92 -6.46
CA ARG A 24 -3.65 -11.86 -6.59
C ARG A 24 -4.34 -13.13 -6.11
N GLU A 25 -3.87 -14.31 -6.53
CA GLU A 25 -4.39 -15.61 -6.09
C GLU A 25 -4.26 -15.79 -4.58
N LEU A 26 -3.11 -15.45 -4.00
CA LEU A 26 -2.88 -15.56 -2.55
C LEU A 26 -3.76 -14.60 -1.74
N ILE A 27 -3.98 -13.37 -2.23
CA ILE A 27 -4.88 -12.41 -1.59
C ILE A 27 -6.34 -12.91 -1.66
N LEU A 28 -6.78 -13.44 -2.80
CA LEU A 28 -8.11 -14.04 -2.92
C LEU A 28 -8.27 -15.20 -1.95
N ALA A 29 -7.30 -16.11 -1.87
CA ALA A 29 -7.33 -17.22 -0.94
C ALA A 29 -7.40 -16.76 0.52
N LEU A 30 -6.63 -15.76 0.91
CA LEU A 30 -6.72 -15.18 2.26
C LEU A 30 -8.12 -14.63 2.54
N LEU A 31 -8.66 -13.80 1.65
CA LEU A 31 -9.96 -13.14 1.82
C LEU A 31 -11.14 -14.12 1.85
N GLU A 32 -11.03 -15.24 1.15
CA GLU A 32 -12.10 -16.26 1.04
C GLU A 32 -12.04 -17.32 2.14
N LEU A 33 -10.85 -17.65 2.64
CA LEU A 33 -10.62 -18.81 3.49
C LEU A 33 -10.31 -18.48 4.95
N THR A 34 -10.11 -17.20 5.29
CA THR A 34 -9.83 -16.80 6.68
C THR A 34 -10.96 -15.99 7.30
N GLU A 35 -11.18 -16.16 8.61
CA GLU A 35 -12.24 -15.46 9.33
C GLU A 35 -11.95 -13.99 9.55
N ALA A 36 -10.67 -13.64 9.78
CA ALA A 36 -10.23 -12.29 10.14
C ALA A 36 -9.06 -11.80 9.26
N PRO A 37 -9.23 -11.71 7.92
CA PRO A 37 -8.13 -11.39 6.99
C PRO A 37 -7.51 -10.00 7.20
N PHE A 38 -8.19 -9.10 7.89
CA PHE A 38 -7.71 -7.74 8.20
C PHE A 38 -7.13 -7.59 9.61
N SER A 39 -7.24 -8.61 10.46
CA SER A 39 -6.67 -8.55 11.80
C SER A 39 -5.16 -8.66 11.75
N ARG A 40 -4.45 -7.70 12.35
CA ARG A 40 -2.99 -7.76 12.47
C ARG A 40 -2.48 -8.99 13.25
N ASP A 41 -3.34 -9.61 14.03
CA ASP A 41 -3.03 -10.83 14.80
C ASP A 41 -3.27 -12.12 13.99
N GLN A 42 -3.76 -12.00 12.76
CA GLN A 42 -3.91 -13.10 11.81
C GLN A 42 -2.55 -13.43 11.19
N PHE A 43 -1.75 -14.28 11.84
CA PHE A 43 -0.40 -14.63 11.38
C PHE A 43 -0.35 -15.83 10.42
N HIS A 44 -1.40 -16.63 10.32
CA HIS A 44 -1.41 -17.85 9.50
C HIS A 44 -2.58 -17.85 8.49
N PRO A 45 -2.30 -17.57 7.21
CA PRO A 45 -1.00 -17.34 6.58
C PRO A 45 -0.47 -15.91 6.74
N GLY A 46 -1.27 -14.96 7.19
CA GLY A 46 -0.95 -13.55 7.33
C GLY A 46 -2.22 -12.70 7.26
N HIS A 47 -2.09 -11.43 7.00
CA HIS A 47 -3.20 -10.48 6.96
C HIS A 47 -3.06 -9.42 5.86
N VAL A 48 -4.15 -8.71 5.58
CA VAL A 48 -4.18 -7.62 4.60
C VAL A 48 -3.49 -6.37 5.18
N THR A 49 -2.67 -5.75 4.34
CA THR A 49 -2.14 -4.39 4.52
C THR A 49 -2.56 -3.52 3.34
N CYS A 50 -2.51 -2.21 3.51
CA CYS A 50 -2.91 -1.26 2.49
C CYS A 50 -1.86 -0.17 2.33
N THR A 51 -1.45 0.06 1.08
CA THR A 51 -0.38 0.98 0.71
C THR A 51 -0.87 2.03 -0.27
N ALA A 52 -0.32 3.24 -0.23
CA ALA A 52 -0.71 4.36 -1.06
C ALA A 52 0.39 4.79 -2.04
N VAL A 53 0.13 4.74 -3.35
CA VAL A 53 0.84 5.55 -4.33
C VAL A 53 0.20 6.94 -4.31
N VAL A 54 0.84 7.90 -3.68
CA VAL A 54 0.37 9.29 -3.67
C VAL A 54 1.05 10.04 -4.80
N LEU A 55 0.28 10.42 -5.83
CA LEU A 55 0.77 11.20 -6.96
C LEU A 55 0.93 12.67 -6.58
N HIS A 56 2.04 13.27 -7.00
CA HIS A 56 2.25 14.70 -6.94
C HIS A 56 1.20 15.46 -7.78
N PRO A 57 0.80 16.69 -7.42
CA PRO A 57 -0.15 17.48 -8.22
C PRO A 57 0.24 17.69 -9.68
N ASN A 58 1.54 17.60 -10.01
CA ASN A 58 2.03 17.68 -11.40
C ASN A 58 1.71 16.41 -12.24
N GLY A 59 1.30 15.31 -11.59
CA GLY A 59 0.96 14.03 -12.24
C GLY A 59 2.14 13.25 -12.82
N ARG A 60 3.38 13.55 -12.42
CA ARG A 60 4.62 12.92 -12.93
C ARG A 60 5.42 12.21 -11.87
N ASP A 61 5.30 12.64 -10.62
CA ASP A 61 6.06 12.15 -9.49
C ASP A 61 5.13 11.46 -8.50
N PHE A 62 5.68 10.62 -7.65
CA PHE A 62 4.97 9.97 -6.55
C PHE A 62 5.77 10.05 -5.25
N LEU A 63 5.06 9.97 -4.12
CA LEU A 63 5.63 10.13 -2.79
C LEU A 63 6.32 8.86 -2.34
N LEU A 64 7.53 9.00 -1.82
CA LEU A 64 8.27 7.97 -1.11
C LEU A 64 8.64 8.45 0.27
N MET A 65 8.72 7.53 1.21
CA MET A 65 9.27 7.78 2.53
C MET A 65 10.37 6.78 2.86
N HIS A 66 11.41 7.24 3.58
CA HIS A 66 12.43 6.37 4.14
C HIS A 66 11.95 5.86 5.48
N HIS A 67 11.43 4.64 5.52
CA HIS A 67 10.85 4.05 6.71
C HIS A 67 11.93 3.75 7.76
N HIS A 68 11.81 4.34 8.96
CA HIS A 68 12.81 4.23 10.03
C HIS A 68 13.16 2.78 10.40
N ARG A 69 12.15 1.92 10.63
CA ARG A 69 12.35 0.51 11.03
C ARG A 69 12.94 -0.36 9.93
N HIS A 70 12.47 -0.17 8.68
CA HIS A 70 12.90 -0.98 7.54
C HIS A 70 14.20 -0.47 6.91
N ARG A 71 14.62 0.76 7.23
CA ARG A 71 15.85 1.41 6.74
C ARG A 71 15.93 1.41 5.21
N ARG A 72 14.81 1.59 4.54
CA ARG A 72 14.70 1.62 3.08
C ARG A 72 13.55 2.53 2.66
N TRP A 73 13.58 2.94 1.40
CA TRP A 73 12.53 3.72 0.78
C TRP A 73 11.34 2.83 0.43
N LEU A 74 10.15 3.28 0.81
CA LEU A 74 8.87 2.59 0.60
C LEU A 74 7.79 3.62 0.25
N LEU A 75 6.66 3.12 -0.20
CA LEU A 75 5.40 3.85 -0.18
C LEU A 75 4.84 3.90 1.25
N PRO A 76 4.08 4.93 1.64
CA PRO A 76 3.36 4.94 2.91
C PRO A 76 2.27 3.87 2.92
N GLY A 77 2.06 3.24 4.07
CA GLY A 77 1.07 2.18 4.23
C GLY A 77 1.21 1.37 5.50
N GLY A 78 0.15 0.65 5.85
CA GLY A 78 0.11 -0.11 7.09
C GLY A 78 -1.09 -1.02 7.25
N HIS A 79 -1.44 -1.28 8.51
CA HIS A 79 -2.48 -2.22 8.88
C HIS A 79 -3.87 -1.58 8.90
N VAL A 80 -4.88 -2.40 8.63
CA VAL A 80 -6.28 -2.00 8.76
C VAL A 80 -6.63 -1.80 10.24
N GLU A 81 -7.29 -0.69 10.55
CA GLU A 81 -7.83 -0.39 11.88
C GLU A 81 -9.35 -0.55 11.90
N GLU A 82 -9.92 -0.70 13.10
CA GLU A 82 -11.37 -0.85 13.29
C GLU A 82 -12.18 0.34 12.76
N THR A 83 -11.57 1.51 12.72
CA THR A 83 -12.17 2.75 12.23
C THR A 83 -12.19 2.85 10.70
N ASP A 84 -11.39 2.05 10.01
CA ASP A 84 -11.31 2.05 8.56
C ASP A 84 -12.53 1.34 7.95
N VAL A 85 -13.28 2.03 7.11
CA VAL A 85 -14.50 1.50 6.50
C VAL A 85 -14.18 0.64 5.27
N THR A 86 -13.14 1.03 4.53
CA THR A 86 -12.66 0.36 3.31
C THR A 86 -11.15 0.19 3.34
N SER A 87 -10.63 -0.72 2.52
CA SER A 87 -9.17 -0.90 2.36
C SER A 87 -8.49 0.38 1.84
N SER A 88 -9.18 1.17 1.03
CA SER A 88 -8.65 2.45 0.56
C SER A 88 -8.61 3.53 1.64
N ASP A 89 -9.52 3.48 2.63
CA ASP A 89 -9.46 4.40 3.78
C ASP A 89 -8.21 4.14 4.62
N THR A 90 -7.84 2.86 4.82
CA THR A 90 -6.57 2.48 5.47
C THR A 90 -5.37 3.11 4.75
N ALA A 91 -5.23 2.86 3.45
CA ALA A 91 -4.10 3.40 2.68
C ALA A 91 -4.06 4.94 2.72
N ARG A 92 -5.23 5.58 2.68
CA ARG A 92 -5.34 7.04 2.79
C ARG A 92 -4.92 7.55 4.18
N ARG A 93 -5.41 6.91 5.26
CA ARG A 93 -5.08 7.27 6.64
C ARG A 93 -3.58 7.15 6.87
N GLU A 94 -2.99 6.01 6.53
CA GLU A 94 -1.56 5.76 6.68
C GLU A 94 -0.71 6.81 5.92
N ALA A 95 -1.06 7.12 4.67
CA ALA A 95 -0.34 8.14 3.91
C ALA A 95 -0.37 9.52 4.60
N ILE A 96 -1.51 9.90 5.19
CA ILE A 96 -1.65 11.17 5.91
C ILE A 96 -0.85 11.13 7.23
N GLU A 97 -0.96 10.05 8.00
CA GLU A 97 -0.30 9.90 9.31
C GLU A 97 1.22 9.87 9.19
N GLU A 98 1.73 9.08 8.26
CA GLU A 98 3.17 8.91 8.09
C GLU A 98 3.87 10.09 7.41
N THR A 99 3.16 10.83 6.55
CA THR A 99 3.80 11.85 5.70
C THR A 99 3.19 13.26 5.83
N GLY A 100 2.08 13.42 6.53
CA GLY A 100 1.39 14.71 6.65
C GLY A 100 0.84 15.25 5.33
N VAL A 101 0.90 14.48 4.23
CA VAL A 101 0.40 14.91 2.93
C VAL A 101 -1.11 15.08 2.94
N ARG A 102 -1.61 16.12 2.28
CA ARG A 102 -3.05 16.29 2.06
C ARG A 102 -3.45 15.60 0.76
N ILE A 103 -4.42 14.69 0.86
CA ILE A 103 -4.93 13.93 -0.29
C ILE A 103 -6.23 14.57 -0.78
N ARG A 104 -6.34 14.79 -2.09
CA ARG A 104 -7.56 15.31 -2.74
C ARG A 104 -8.77 14.48 -2.34
N GLY A 105 -9.94 15.14 -2.22
CA GLY A 105 -11.18 14.51 -1.85
C GLY A 105 -11.56 13.31 -2.73
N ALA A 106 -12.60 12.60 -2.34
CA ALA A 106 -13.01 11.31 -2.88
C ALA A 106 -13.09 11.28 -4.43
N GLY A 107 -12.05 10.74 -5.05
CA GLY A 107 -12.11 10.23 -6.42
C GLY A 107 -12.56 8.77 -6.43
N ALA A 108 -12.70 8.18 -7.62
CA ALA A 108 -12.92 6.75 -7.75
C ALA A 108 -11.73 5.98 -7.14
N VAL A 109 -12.03 5.01 -6.28
CA VAL A 109 -11.01 4.11 -5.71
C VAL A 109 -10.37 3.31 -6.85
N ARG A 110 -9.03 3.33 -6.93
CA ARG A 110 -8.28 2.62 -7.96
C ARG A 110 -7.11 1.86 -7.34
N LEU A 111 -7.05 0.56 -7.57
CA LEU A 111 -5.86 -0.25 -7.29
C LEU A 111 -4.77 0.05 -8.35
N ALA A 112 -3.54 0.22 -7.89
CA ALA A 112 -2.35 0.32 -8.72
C ALA A 112 -1.57 -0.98 -8.76
N GLY A 113 -1.74 -1.86 -7.77
CA GLY A 113 -1.00 -3.11 -7.69
C GLY A 113 -1.39 -3.94 -6.48
N MET A 114 -0.76 -5.10 -6.42
CA MET A 114 -0.84 -6.04 -5.29
C MET A 114 0.52 -6.66 -5.07
N ASP A 115 0.81 -6.99 -3.81
CA ASP A 115 2.02 -7.70 -3.43
C ASP A 115 1.75 -8.66 -2.27
N VAL A 116 2.48 -9.77 -2.22
CA VAL A 116 2.51 -10.65 -1.06
C VAL A 116 3.95 -10.91 -0.69
N HIS A 117 4.33 -10.49 0.51
CA HIS A 117 5.71 -10.61 0.99
C HIS A 117 5.78 -11.08 2.43
N GLY A 118 6.91 -11.70 2.78
CA GLY A 118 7.15 -12.24 4.12
C GLY A 118 7.63 -11.18 5.09
N ILE A 119 7.06 -11.20 6.29
CA ILE A 119 7.51 -10.42 7.44
C ILE A 119 8.27 -11.37 8.37
N PRO A 120 9.57 -11.14 8.61
CA PRO A 120 10.36 -11.97 9.51
C PRO A 120 9.84 -11.92 10.95
N ALA A 121 9.92 -13.05 11.66
CA ALA A 121 9.57 -13.12 13.08
C ALA A 121 10.35 -12.07 13.89
N ARG A 122 9.65 -11.25 14.67
CA ARG A 122 10.24 -10.17 15.47
C ARG A 122 9.31 -9.76 16.62
N ASN A 123 9.90 -9.38 17.76
CA ASN A 123 9.16 -8.79 18.90
C ASN A 123 7.97 -9.64 19.40
N GLY A 124 8.08 -10.98 19.33
CA GLY A 124 7.01 -11.90 19.73
C GLY A 124 5.99 -12.22 18.63
N GLU A 125 6.04 -11.54 17.49
CA GLU A 125 5.26 -11.88 16.31
C GLU A 125 5.98 -12.99 15.52
N PRO A 126 5.28 -14.07 15.10
CA PRO A 126 5.87 -15.12 14.26
C PRO A 126 6.11 -14.61 12.84
N PHE A 127 6.84 -15.37 12.02
CA PHE A 127 6.86 -15.14 10.58
C PHE A 127 5.43 -15.21 10.01
N HIS A 128 5.07 -14.23 9.19
CA HIS A 128 3.77 -14.17 8.53
C HIS A 128 3.86 -13.45 7.19
N LEU A 129 2.77 -13.43 6.43
CA LEU A 129 2.70 -12.73 5.16
C LEU A 129 1.87 -11.45 5.29
N HIS A 130 2.36 -10.37 4.70
CA HIS A 130 1.53 -9.23 4.34
C HIS A 130 0.95 -9.44 2.95
N HIS A 131 -0.35 -9.24 2.83
CA HIS A 131 -1.13 -9.29 1.59
C HIS A 131 -1.53 -7.86 1.26
N ASP A 132 -0.69 -7.17 0.49
CA ASP A 132 -0.76 -5.73 0.32
C ASP A 132 -1.62 -5.32 -0.87
N LEU A 133 -2.57 -4.42 -0.62
CA LEU A 133 -3.40 -3.75 -1.62
C LEU A 133 -2.87 -2.33 -1.84
N ILE A 134 -2.41 -2.01 -3.05
CA ILE A 134 -1.77 -0.74 -3.36
C ILE A 134 -2.75 0.17 -4.10
N PHE A 135 -3.13 1.29 -3.47
CA PHE A 135 -4.11 2.25 -3.97
C PHE A 135 -3.47 3.51 -4.55
N VAL A 136 -4.18 4.20 -5.46
CA VAL A 136 -3.73 5.48 -6.03
C VAL A 136 -4.50 6.64 -5.41
N PHE A 137 -3.74 7.65 -5.01
CA PHE A 137 -4.26 8.93 -4.57
C PHE A 137 -3.52 10.08 -5.26
N THR A 138 -4.08 11.28 -5.19
CA THR A 138 -3.41 12.50 -5.66
C THR A 138 -3.33 13.50 -4.52
N ALA A 139 -2.14 14.05 -4.29
CA ALA A 139 -1.94 15.08 -3.29
C ALA A 139 -2.61 16.40 -3.70
N GLU A 140 -3.07 17.18 -2.71
CA GLU A 140 -3.59 18.55 -2.93
C GLU A 140 -2.46 19.53 -3.27
N SER A 141 -1.29 19.31 -2.65
CA SER A 141 -0.09 20.14 -2.81
C SER A 141 1.18 19.28 -2.69
N GLU A 142 2.33 19.86 -2.92
CA GLU A 142 3.64 19.21 -2.74
C GLU A 142 4.12 19.14 -1.28
N VAL A 143 3.35 19.71 -0.35
CA VAL A 143 3.74 19.85 1.05
C VAL A 143 3.55 18.52 1.79
N PHE A 144 4.57 18.09 2.48
CA PHE A 144 4.58 16.95 3.41
C PHE A 144 5.29 17.34 4.72
N VAL A 145 5.14 16.52 5.74
CA VAL A 145 5.76 16.71 7.06
C VAL A 145 6.52 15.44 7.42
N VAL A 146 7.80 15.57 7.73
CA VAL A 146 8.60 14.45 8.23
C VAL A 146 8.16 14.06 9.64
N THR A 147 8.12 12.75 9.90
CA THR A 147 7.72 12.16 11.17
C THR A 147 8.87 11.33 11.74
N GLU A 148 8.73 10.83 12.97
CA GLU A 148 9.71 9.89 13.53
C GLU A 148 9.76 8.58 12.74
N GLU A 149 8.64 8.14 12.17
CA GLU A 149 8.53 6.94 11.35
C GLU A 149 9.10 7.15 9.94
N ALA A 150 8.91 8.34 9.40
CA ALA A 150 9.38 8.76 8.08
C ALA A 150 10.31 10.00 8.19
N PRO A 151 11.57 9.83 8.67
CA PRO A 151 12.51 10.95 8.83
C PRO A 151 12.99 11.56 7.52
N GLN A 152 12.75 10.91 6.39
CA GLN A 152 13.01 11.43 5.06
C GLN A 152 11.84 11.10 4.14
N ILE A 153 11.38 12.09 3.40
CA ILE A 153 10.28 11.96 2.42
C ILE A 153 10.75 12.64 1.13
N ALA A 154 10.38 12.08 0.00
CA ALA A 154 10.75 12.62 -1.31
C ALA A 154 9.66 12.40 -2.34
N TRP A 155 9.49 13.37 -3.25
CA TRP A 155 8.82 13.15 -4.53
C TRP A 155 9.81 12.50 -5.49
N CYS A 156 9.40 11.38 -6.08
CA CYS A 156 10.23 10.56 -6.96
C CYS A 156 9.62 10.53 -8.37
N ALA A 157 10.41 10.90 -9.37
CA ALA A 157 10.08 10.65 -10.76
C ALA A 157 10.40 9.19 -11.15
N MET A 158 9.68 8.63 -12.13
CA MET A 158 9.91 7.24 -12.56
C MET A 158 11.35 6.98 -13.04
N GLU A 159 12.00 7.98 -13.61
CA GLU A 159 13.40 7.90 -14.08
C GLU A 159 14.40 7.75 -12.93
N GLU A 160 14.00 8.15 -11.71
CA GLU A 160 14.86 8.10 -10.51
C GLU A 160 14.62 6.86 -9.62
N VAL A 161 13.67 5.98 -9.97
CA VAL A 161 13.28 4.80 -9.18
C VAL A 161 14.48 3.93 -8.78
N THR A 162 15.45 3.75 -9.66
CA THR A 162 16.66 2.96 -9.39
C THR A 162 17.51 3.51 -8.25
N ARG A 163 17.50 4.83 -8.04
CA ARG A 163 18.21 5.51 -6.95
C ARG A 163 17.68 5.09 -5.58
N TYR A 164 16.39 4.80 -5.49
CA TYR A 164 15.71 4.44 -4.24
C TYR A 164 15.68 2.93 -3.99
N GLN A 165 16.17 2.11 -4.91
CA GLN A 165 16.23 0.64 -4.80
C GLN A 165 14.87 0.02 -4.42
N LEU A 166 13.79 0.51 -5.03
CA LEU A 166 12.44 0.08 -4.71
C LEU A 166 12.20 -1.38 -5.09
N PRO A 167 11.38 -2.11 -4.30
CA PRO A 167 10.83 -3.40 -4.73
C PRO A 167 10.14 -3.28 -6.10
N SER A 168 10.21 -4.33 -6.91
CA SER A 168 9.62 -4.33 -8.25
C SER A 168 8.09 -4.16 -8.24
N SER A 169 7.41 -4.63 -7.20
CA SER A 169 5.98 -4.44 -6.96
C SER A 169 5.63 -2.95 -6.80
N ILE A 170 6.41 -2.22 -6.01
CA ILE A 170 6.25 -0.76 -5.82
C ILE A 170 6.50 -0.01 -7.13
N ALA A 171 7.58 -0.34 -7.83
CA ALA A 171 7.90 0.32 -9.10
C ALA A 171 6.80 0.12 -10.16
N ARG A 172 6.24 -1.11 -10.27
CA ARG A 172 5.10 -1.39 -11.16
C ARG A 172 3.85 -0.62 -10.77
N ALA A 173 3.51 -0.62 -9.48
CA ALA A 173 2.34 0.11 -8.99
C ALA A 173 2.46 1.62 -9.28
N ALA A 174 3.62 2.23 -9.02
CA ALA A 174 3.88 3.62 -9.34
C ALA A 174 3.77 3.90 -10.84
N GLN A 175 4.36 3.04 -11.69
CA GLN A 175 4.25 3.16 -13.14
C GLN A 175 2.80 3.10 -13.62
N ARG A 176 2.01 2.14 -13.12
CA ARG A 176 0.57 2.01 -13.44
C ARG A 176 -0.23 3.21 -12.93
N ALA A 177 0.13 3.75 -11.77
CA ALA A 177 -0.55 4.91 -11.19
C ALA A 177 -0.37 6.18 -12.05
N LEU A 178 0.79 6.35 -12.68
CA LEU A 178 1.11 7.48 -13.55
C LEU A 178 0.51 7.35 -14.97
N GLN A 179 0.14 6.14 -15.39
CA GLN A 179 -0.61 5.90 -16.63
C GLN A 179 -2.08 6.22 -16.38
N LYS A 180 -2.58 7.32 -17.00
CA LYS A 180 -3.97 7.78 -16.86
C LYS A 180 -4.95 6.91 -17.63
#